data_91878c4ff31e6518dde833b2294622c5
#
_entry.id   91878c4ff31e6518dde833b2294622c5
#
_cell.length_a   1.000
_cell.length_b   1.000
_cell.length_c   1.000
_cell.angle_alpha   90.00
_cell.angle_beta   90.00
_cell.angle_gamma   90.00
#
_symmetry.space_group_name_H-M   'P 1'
#
loop_
_entity.id
_entity.type
_entity.pdbx_description
1 polymer ?
#
loop_
_entity_poly.entity_id
_entity_poly.type
_entity_poly.pdbx_seq_one_letter_code
_entity_poly.pdbx_strand_id
1 'polypeptide(L)'
;YVVRGEADIAFAELCRALLRGERPAPRVIDAALPHFEQLAWPYDEYTDHDLAHRVVYVESSRGCPFTCEFCLSSLDIPVRQAPLDPFLQQMQRLYDRGVQHFKFVDRTFNLNLNVARTILRFFRERMRPGLFCHFELIPDRLPEALRAEIAAFPEGSLQFEVGVQTLDDAVSERISRRQDVEKLEQNLRWLRAETGVHIHADLIVGLPGEDIATFGRGFDRLWSYGP
;
A
#
# COMPACT_ATOMS: atom_id res chain seq x y z
N TYR A 1 -29.04 -3.06 6.10
CA TYR A 1 -28.13 -2.23 6.90
C TYR A 1 -26.97 -1.74 6.04
N VAL A 2 -26.44 -0.57 6.36
CA VAL A 2 -25.22 0.01 5.79
C VAL A 2 -24.32 0.38 6.96
N VAL A 3 -23.07 -0.10 6.93
CA VAL A 3 -22.04 0.31 7.89
C VAL A 3 -21.06 1.22 7.15
N ARG A 4 -20.91 2.47 7.62
CA ARG A 4 -20.01 3.48 7.05
C ARG A 4 -18.72 3.55 7.86
N GLY A 5 -17.61 3.84 7.20
CA GLY A 5 -16.29 3.90 7.81
C GLY A 5 -15.61 2.53 7.88
N GLU A 6 -14.68 2.34 8.80
CA GLU A 6 -14.02 1.04 9.02
C GLU A 6 -14.93 0.08 9.77
N ALA A 7 -15.52 -0.83 9.02
CA ALA A 7 -16.64 -1.64 9.48
C ALA A 7 -16.24 -2.84 10.37
N ASP A 8 -14.97 -3.14 10.54
CA ASP A 8 -14.47 -4.37 11.17
C ASP A 8 -15.24 -4.75 12.45
N ILE A 9 -15.28 -3.85 13.43
CA ILE A 9 -15.94 -4.10 14.73
C ILE A 9 -17.46 -3.94 14.59
N ALA A 10 -17.92 -2.82 14.02
CA ALA A 10 -19.33 -2.51 13.94
C ALA A 10 -20.13 -3.52 13.10
N PHE A 11 -19.54 -4.05 12.03
CA PHE A 11 -20.13 -5.10 11.22
C PHE A 11 -20.23 -6.41 11.99
N ALA A 12 -19.18 -6.80 12.71
CA ALA A 12 -19.20 -8.00 13.54
C ALA A 12 -20.27 -7.92 14.65
N GLU A 13 -20.43 -6.75 15.29
CA GLU A 13 -21.48 -6.50 16.29
C GLU A 13 -22.87 -6.58 15.68
N LEU A 14 -23.08 -5.96 14.51
CA LEU A 14 -24.34 -6.06 13.77
C LEU A 14 -24.68 -7.51 13.44
N CYS A 15 -23.72 -8.28 12.93
CA CYS A 15 -23.94 -9.70 12.62
C CYS A 15 -24.33 -10.50 13.86
N ARG A 16 -23.64 -10.30 14.98
CA ARG A 16 -23.97 -10.96 16.24
C ARG A 16 -25.38 -10.61 16.73
N ALA A 17 -25.79 -9.35 16.63
CA ALA A 17 -27.14 -8.92 16.99
C ALA A 17 -28.20 -9.59 16.10
N LEU A 18 -27.98 -9.61 14.79
CA LEU A 18 -28.89 -10.25 13.84
C LEU A 18 -29.02 -11.77 14.09
N LEU A 19 -27.92 -12.44 14.41
CA LEU A 19 -27.90 -13.87 14.73
C LEU A 19 -28.70 -14.18 16.03
N ARG A 20 -28.75 -13.24 16.99
CA ARG A 20 -29.61 -13.33 18.17
C ARG A 20 -31.09 -13.00 17.90
N GLY A 21 -31.44 -12.67 16.66
CA GLY A 21 -32.79 -12.27 16.26
C GLY A 21 -33.13 -10.81 16.51
N GLU A 22 -32.16 -10.01 16.97
CA GLU A 22 -32.34 -8.58 17.19
C GLU A 22 -32.46 -7.85 15.84
N ARG A 23 -33.11 -6.68 15.87
CA ARG A 23 -33.28 -5.82 14.69
C ARG A 23 -32.93 -4.40 15.09
N PRO A 24 -31.61 -4.01 15.07
CA PRO A 24 -31.18 -2.65 15.42
C PRO A 24 -31.96 -1.60 14.62
N ALA A 25 -32.44 -0.55 15.30
CA ALA A 25 -33.26 0.49 14.68
C ALA A 25 -32.50 1.31 13.62
N PRO A 26 -31.24 1.75 13.84
CA PRO A 26 -30.48 2.44 12.81
C PRO A 26 -30.19 1.51 11.63
N ARG A 27 -30.66 1.91 10.43
CA ARG A 27 -30.33 1.19 9.18
C ARG A 27 -28.97 1.57 8.64
N VAL A 28 -28.47 2.75 8.99
CA VAL A 28 -27.14 3.26 8.69
C VAL A 28 -26.39 3.38 10.00
N ILE A 29 -25.25 2.76 10.09
CA ILE A 29 -24.42 2.66 11.29
C ILE A 29 -23.07 3.33 10.95
N ASP A 30 -22.70 4.34 11.70
CA ASP A 30 -21.39 4.97 11.60
C ASP A 30 -20.42 4.23 12.50
N ALA A 31 -19.44 3.55 11.90
CA ALA A 31 -18.42 2.83 12.63
C ALA A 31 -17.39 3.82 13.20
N ALA A 32 -17.01 3.63 14.46
CA ALA A 32 -15.86 4.30 15.02
C ALA A 32 -14.56 3.72 14.44
N LEU A 33 -13.52 4.55 14.34
CA LEU A 33 -12.20 4.07 13.93
C LEU A 33 -11.64 3.12 15.01
N PRO A 34 -11.36 1.86 14.69
CA PRO A 34 -10.81 0.92 15.65
C PRO A 34 -9.32 1.16 15.87
N HIS A 35 -8.80 0.84 17.05
CA HIS A 35 -7.38 0.65 17.24
C HIS A 35 -6.94 -0.69 16.63
N PHE A 36 -5.73 -0.75 16.08
CA PHE A 36 -5.24 -1.98 15.44
C PHE A 36 -5.23 -3.18 16.40
N GLU A 37 -4.96 -2.95 17.68
CA GLU A 37 -4.97 -3.99 18.72
C GLU A 37 -6.35 -4.63 18.96
N GLN A 38 -7.42 -3.97 18.50
CA GLN A 38 -8.79 -4.47 18.60
C GLN A 38 -9.19 -5.32 17.39
N LEU A 39 -8.40 -5.28 16.33
CA LEU A 39 -8.68 -5.98 15.08
C LEU A 39 -8.17 -7.42 15.14
N ALA A 40 -9.00 -8.36 14.67
CA ALA A 40 -8.56 -9.72 14.47
C ALA A 40 -7.70 -9.83 13.21
N TRP A 41 -6.62 -10.57 13.28
CA TRP A 41 -5.83 -10.89 12.10
C TRP A 41 -6.60 -11.86 11.21
N PRO A 42 -6.85 -11.56 9.93
CA PRO A 42 -7.66 -12.40 9.06
C PRO A 42 -6.86 -13.54 8.39
N TYR A 43 -5.57 -13.65 8.65
CA TYR A 43 -4.66 -14.47 7.87
C TYR A 43 -4.83 -15.98 8.10
N ASP A 44 -5.40 -16.38 9.23
CA ASP A 44 -5.74 -17.78 9.50
C ASP A 44 -6.94 -18.26 8.68
N GLU A 45 -7.75 -17.34 8.12
CA GLU A 45 -8.89 -17.65 7.23
C GLU A 45 -8.46 -18.06 5.82
N TYR A 46 -7.23 -17.80 5.41
CA TYR A 46 -6.69 -18.31 4.16
C TYR A 46 -6.58 -19.84 4.22
N THR A 47 -7.31 -20.52 3.33
CA THR A 47 -7.20 -21.97 3.17
C THR A 47 -5.92 -22.35 2.43
N ASP A 48 -5.52 -23.62 2.48
CA ASP A 48 -4.35 -24.08 1.72
C ASP A 48 -4.57 -23.94 0.20
N HIS A 49 -5.82 -24.05 -0.26
CA HIS A 49 -6.19 -23.75 -1.64
C HIS A 49 -5.96 -22.28 -1.99
N ASP A 50 -6.31 -21.35 -1.11
CA ASP A 50 -6.07 -19.92 -1.33
C ASP A 50 -4.57 -19.63 -1.41
N LEU A 51 -3.78 -20.20 -0.47
CA LEU A 51 -2.33 -19.99 -0.44
C LEU A 51 -1.61 -20.55 -1.67
N ALA A 52 -2.14 -21.61 -2.26
CA ALA A 52 -1.58 -22.23 -3.47
C ALA A 52 -1.93 -21.47 -4.77
N HIS A 53 -3.05 -20.72 -4.80
CA HIS A 53 -3.62 -20.20 -6.05
C HIS A 53 -3.88 -18.70 -6.06
N ARG A 54 -3.69 -18.01 -4.94
CA ARG A 54 -4.01 -16.57 -4.81
C ARG A 54 -2.82 -15.77 -4.30
N VAL A 55 -2.81 -14.50 -4.65
CA VAL A 55 -1.98 -13.51 -3.99
C VAL A 55 -2.51 -13.26 -2.59
N VAL A 56 -1.63 -13.32 -1.58
CA VAL A 56 -2.01 -13.04 -0.20
C VAL A 56 -1.87 -11.54 0.06
N TYR A 57 -3.00 -10.91 0.37
CA TYR A 57 -3.05 -9.50 0.74
C TYR A 57 -2.76 -9.35 2.22
N VAL A 58 -1.85 -8.43 2.56
CA VAL A 58 -1.43 -8.14 3.93
C VAL A 58 -1.42 -6.64 4.18
N GLU A 59 -1.62 -6.25 5.44
CA GLU A 59 -1.75 -4.86 5.83
C GLU A 59 -0.94 -4.57 7.09
N SER A 60 0.04 -3.66 7.00
CA SER A 60 0.83 -3.21 8.15
C SER A 60 0.41 -1.83 8.63
N SER A 61 -0.32 -1.05 7.80
CA SER A 61 -0.84 0.26 8.18
C SER A 61 -2.11 0.60 7.41
N ARG A 62 -2.99 1.38 8.03
CA ARG A 62 -4.21 1.96 7.43
C ARG A 62 -4.14 3.47 7.41
N GLY A 63 -4.76 4.05 6.39
CA GLY A 63 -4.84 5.49 6.20
C GLY A 63 -3.75 6.05 5.31
N CYS A 64 -3.91 7.33 4.97
CA CYS A 64 -2.98 8.08 4.13
C CYS A 64 -2.86 9.51 4.65
N PRO A 65 -1.64 10.07 4.80
CA PRO A 65 -1.48 11.44 5.31
C PRO A 65 -1.71 12.51 4.23
N PHE A 66 -1.91 12.09 2.97
CA PHE A 66 -2.08 12.98 1.83
C PHE A 66 -3.56 13.24 1.55
N THR A 67 -3.86 14.43 1.05
CA THR A 67 -5.21 14.93 0.80
C THR A 67 -5.53 15.03 -0.69
N CYS A 68 -5.00 14.11 -1.51
CA CYS A 68 -5.24 14.10 -2.95
C CYS A 68 -6.74 13.98 -3.26
N GLU A 69 -7.31 14.92 -4.01
CA GLU A 69 -8.75 15.05 -4.21
C GLU A 69 -9.41 13.93 -5.02
N PHE A 70 -8.63 13.22 -5.82
CA PHE A 70 -9.10 12.06 -6.58
C PHE A 70 -9.10 10.76 -5.76
N CYS A 71 -8.53 10.75 -4.55
CA CYS A 71 -8.25 9.54 -3.79
C CYS A 71 -9.19 9.38 -2.58
N LEU A 72 -9.90 8.26 -2.52
CA LEU A 72 -10.77 7.94 -1.39
C LEU A 72 -9.99 7.79 -0.07
N SER A 73 -8.73 7.30 -0.15
CA SER A 73 -7.88 7.15 1.05
C SER A 73 -7.49 8.48 1.70
N SER A 74 -7.69 9.62 1.02
CA SER A 74 -7.51 10.95 1.62
C SER A 74 -8.51 11.27 2.73
N LEU A 75 -9.57 10.46 2.86
CA LEU A 75 -10.57 10.58 3.93
C LEU A 75 -10.18 9.79 5.19
N ASP A 76 -9.16 8.96 5.11
CA ASP A 76 -8.72 8.07 6.18
C ASP A 76 -7.43 8.61 6.85
N ILE A 77 -7.59 9.61 7.68
CA ILE A 77 -6.54 10.28 8.45
C ILE A 77 -6.87 10.15 9.94
N PRO A 78 -5.89 9.86 10.81
CA PRO A 78 -4.44 9.68 10.61
C PRO A 78 -4.05 8.28 10.15
N VAL A 79 -2.81 8.14 9.67
CA VAL A 79 -2.22 6.81 9.42
C VAL A 79 -2.02 6.09 10.76
N ARG A 80 -2.53 4.88 10.83
CA ARG A 80 -2.44 3.99 11.99
C ARG A 80 -1.60 2.78 11.63
N GLN A 81 -0.62 2.48 12.47
CA GLN A 81 0.33 1.40 12.27
C GLN A 81 -0.13 0.16 13.05
N ALA A 82 -0.09 -1.00 12.44
CA ALA A 82 -0.23 -2.26 13.14
C ALA A 82 0.94 -2.45 14.14
N PRO A 83 0.72 -3.11 15.28
CA PRO A 83 1.82 -3.53 16.14
C PRO A 83 2.81 -4.40 15.37
N LEU A 84 4.07 -3.95 15.26
CA LEU A 84 5.02 -4.52 14.31
C LEU A 84 5.37 -5.99 14.61
N ASP A 85 5.69 -6.30 15.86
CA ASP A 85 6.06 -7.67 16.24
C ASP A 85 4.92 -8.69 16.04
N PRO A 86 3.67 -8.42 16.46
CA PRO A 86 2.53 -9.27 16.13
C PRO A 86 2.31 -9.39 14.62
N PHE A 87 2.45 -8.30 13.85
CA PHE A 87 2.34 -8.34 12.39
C PHE A 87 3.39 -9.28 11.77
N LEU A 88 4.66 -9.14 12.16
CA LEU A 88 5.75 -10.01 11.65
C LEU A 88 5.56 -11.48 12.04
N GLN A 89 4.97 -11.76 13.21
CA GLN A 89 4.59 -13.13 13.58
C GLN A 89 3.52 -13.70 12.62
N GLN A 90 2.54 -12.90 12.20
CA GLN A 90 1.57 -13.32 11.19
C GLN A 90 2.24 -13.58 9.83
N MET A 91 3.15 -12.70 9.41
CA MET A 91 3.93 -12.90 8.17
C MET A 91 4.75 -14.17 8.24
N GLN A 92 5.35 -14.49 9.39
CA GLN A 92 6.10 -15.73 9.60
C GLN A 92 5.19 -16.95 9.43
N ARG A 93 3.98 -16.93 10.03
CA ARG A 93 3.02 -18.04 9.88
C ARG A 93 2.62 -18.27 8.42
N LEU A 94 2.31 -17.20 7.70
CA LEU A 94 2.01 -17.29 6.26
C LEU A 94 3.18 -17.84 5.45
N TYR A 95 4.39 -17.35 5.75
CA TYR A 95 5.62 -17.84 5.12
C TYR A 95 5.83 -19.34 5.38
N ASP A 96 5.66 -19.79 6.60
CA ASP A 96 5.81 -21.22 7.01
C ASP A 96 4.76 -22.11 6.35
N ARG A 97 3.56 -21.58 6.08
CA ARG A 97 2.50 -22.24 5.30
C ARG A 97 2.76 -22.25 3.78
N GLY A 98 3.88 -21.69 3.33
CA GLY A 98 4.32 -21.77 1.93
C GLY A 98 3.92 -20.60 1.05
N VAL A 99 3.38 -19.50 1.60
CA VAL A 99 3.04 -18.31 0.82
C VAL A 99 4.28 -17.79 0.10
N GLN A 100 4.14 -17.56 -1.20
CA GLN A 100 5.20 -17.03 -2.05
C GLN A 100 4.95 -15.60 -2.49
N HIS A 101 3.70 -15.16 -2.56
CA HIS A 101 3.36 -13.83 -3.05
C HIS A 101 2.61 -13.01 -1.99
N PHE A 102 3.29 -12.00 -1.43
CA PHE A 102 2.74 -11.05 -0.47
C PHE A 102 2.47 -9.71 -1.14
N LYS A 103 1.21 -9.27 -1.16
CA LYS A 103 0.84 -7.94 -1.63
C LYS A 103 0.40 -7.08 -0.43
N PHE A 104 1.20 -6.06 -0.14
CA PHE A 104 0.87 -5.06 0.86
C PHE A 104 -0.17 -4.08 0.30
N VAL A 105 -1.21 -3.82 1.10
CA VAL A 105 -2.27 -2.84 0.74
C VAL A 105 -2.07 -1.49 1.43
N ASP A 106 -0.97 -1.32 2.10
CA ASP A 106 -0.53 -0.06 2.71
C ASP A 106 -0.35 1.02 1.63
N ARG A 107 -1.09 2.13 1.74
CA ARG A 107 -1.06 3.22 0.74
C ARG A 107 0.25 4.02 0.73
N THR A 108 1.01 3.95 1.80
CA THR A 108 2.23 4.74 2.00
C THR A 108 3.25 3.92 2.78
N PHE A 109 3.62 2.75 2.26
CA PHE A 109 4.48 1.78 2.94
C PHE A 109 5.75 2.38 3.55
N ASN A 110 6.41 3.28 2.82
CA ASN A 110 7.65 3.93 3.25
C ASN A 110 7.45 5.22 4.05
N LEU A 111 6.25 5.49 4.55
CA LEU A 111 5.99 6.66 5.41
C LEU A 111 6.76 6.58 6.71
N ASN A 112 6.71 5.41 7.39
CA ASN A 112 7.50 5.12 8.57
C ASN A 112 8.74 4.29 8.18
N LEU A 113 9.89 4.95 8.09
CA LEU A 113 11.13 4.34 7.61
C LEU A 113 11.60 3.15 8.46
N ASN A 114 11.43 3.23 9.78
CA ASN A 114 11.87 2.15 10.67
C ASN A 114 11.02 0.89 10.45
N VAL A 115 9.71 1.05 10.33
CA VAL A 115 8.78 -0.06 10.05
C VAL A 115 9.06 -0.64 8.67
N ALA A 116 9.15 0.20 7.63
CA ALA A 116 9.42 -0.24 6.27
C ALA A 116 10.72 -1.03 6.17
N ARG A 117 11.81 -0.53 6.76
CA ARG A 117 13.11 -1.23 6.80
C ARG A 117 13.03 -2.55 7.53
N THR A 118 12.31 -2.61 8.65
CA THR A 118 12.16 -3.84 9.43
C THR A 118 11.39 -4.89 8.64
N ILE A 119 10.31 -4.51 7.95
CA ILE A 119 9.53 -5.40 7.10
C ILE A 119 10.36 -5.88 5.90
N LEU A 120 11.05 -4.98 5.20
CA LEU A 120 11.93 -5.37 4.08
C LEU A 120 13.02 -6.35 4.56
N ARG A 121 13.69 -6.04 5.66
CA ARG A 121 14.71 -6.94 6.23
C ARG A 121 14.13 -8.30 6.60
N PHE A 122 12.95 -8.36 7.20
CA PHE A 122 12.27 -9.60 7.53
C PHE A 122 12.13 -10.51 6.31
N PHE A 123 11.63 -9.97 5.18
CA PHE A 123 11.47 -10.75 3.95
C PHE A 123 12.81 -11.06 3.28
N ARG A 124 13.74 -10.11 3.22
CA ARG A 124 15.08 -10.31 2.67
C ARG A 124 15.83 -11.45 3.35
N GLU A 125 15.79 -11.54 4.67
CA GLU A 125 16.41 -12.62 5.43
C GLU A 125 15.76 -13.99 5.20
N ARG A 126 14.56 -14.01 4.63
CA ARG A 126 13.77 -15.22 4.35
C ARG A 126 13.62 -15.49 2.86
N MET A 127 14.44 -14.84 2.03
CA MET A 127 14.34 -15.02 0.58
C MET A 127 14.53 -16.48 0.19
N ARG A 128 13.64 -16.95 -0.67
CA ARG A 128 13.66 -18.28 -1.29
C ARG A 128 13.14 -18.18 -2.72
N PRO A 129 13.44 -19.14 -3.61
CA PRO A 129 12.90 -19.12 -4.97
C PRO A 129 11.38 -19.00 -4.97
N GLY A 130 10.86 -18.04 -5.76
CA GLY A 130 9.44 -17.75 -5.89
C GLY A 130 8.86 -16.80 -4.85
N LEU A 131 9.62 -16.41 -3.81
CA LEU A 131 9.14 -15.38 -2.88
C LEU A 131 9.13 -14.01 -3.55
N PHE A 132 7.97 -13.36 -3.54
CA PHE A 132 7.74 -12.08 -4.19
C PHE A 132 6.93 -11.16 -3.28
N CYS A 133 7.38 -9.92 -3.12
CA CYS A 133 6.72 -8.91 -2.30
C CYS A 133 6.36 -7.67 -3.11
N HIS A 134 5.14 -7.19 -2.95
CA HIS A 134 4.60 -6.02 -3.64
C HIS A 134 4.18 -4.95 -2.65
N PHE A 135 4.64 -3.70 -2.85
CA PHE A 135 4.39 -2.56 -1.98
C PHE A 135 3.97 -1.32 -2.77
N GLU A 136 3.16 -0.44 -2.16
CA GLU A 136 2.90 0.91 -2.68
C GLU A 136 3.84 1.92 -2.03
N LEU A 137 4.59 2.69 -2.81
CA LEU A 137 5.59 3.63 -2.32
C LEU A 137 5.18 5.09 -2.50
N ILE A 138 5.63 5.92 -1.56
CA ILE A 138 5.75 7.36 -1.76
C ILE A 138 7.02 7.61 -2.57
N PRO A 139 6.93 8.08 -3.83
CA PRO A 139 8.05 8.01 -4.78
C PRO A 139 9.20 8.95 -4.48
N ASP A 140 8.94 10.07 -3.82
CA ASP A 140 9.94 11.09 -3.48
C ASP A 140 10.60 10.82 -2.10
N ARG A 141 10.31 9.68 -1.45
CA ARG A 141 10.80 9.32 -0.10
C ARG A 141 11.57 8.01 -0.09
N LEU A 142 12.74 7.99 -0.73
CA LEU A 142 13.66 6.85 -0.72
C LEU A 142 15.04 7.26 -0.16
N PRO A 143 15.17 7.45 1.17
CA PRO A 143 16.45 7.77 1.78
C PRO A 143 17.42 6.60 1.67
N GLU A 144 18.72 6.88 1.80
CA GLU A 144 19.83 5.92 1.63
C GLU A 144 19.64 4.63 2.43
N ALA A 145 19.21 4.76 3.68
CA ALA A 145 18.98 3.60 4.54
C ALA A 145 17.88 2.64 4.03
N LEU A 146 16.89 3.15 3.27
CA LEU A 146 15.85 2.34 2.63
C LEU A 146 16.36 1.76 1.31
N ARG A 147 17.11 2.57 0.54
CA ARG A 147 17.75 2.12 -0.70
C ARG A 147 18.67 0.93 -0.46
N ALA A 148 19.47 0.96 0.61
CA ALA A 148 20.36 -0.15 0.97
C ALA A 148 19.61 -1.46 1.25
N GLU A 149 18.43 -1.39 1.91
CA GLU A 149 17.60 -2.60 2.11
C GLU A 149 17.00 -3.09 0.78
N ILE A 150 16.54 -2.19 -0.09
CA ILE A 150 15.93 -2.53 -1.39
C ILE A 150 16.96 -3.16 -2.34
N ALA A 151 18.15 -2.55 -2.46
CA ALA A 151 19.21 -3.03 -3.34
C ALA A 151 19.74 -4.42 -2.96
N ALA A 152 19.51 -4.85 -1.73
CA ALA A 152 19.95 -6.17 -1.24
C ALA A 152 18.98 -7.31 -1.59
N PHE A 153 17.83 -7.01 -2.24
CA PHE A 153 16.91 -8.06 -2.70
C PHE A 153 17.36 -8.68 -4.01
N PRO A 154 17.12 -9.99 -4.21
CA PRO A 154 17.33 -10.62 -5.50
C PRO A 154 16.49 -9.96 -6.61
N GLU A 155 17.03 -9.93 -7.82
CA GLU A 155 16.32 -9.44 -8.99
C GLU A 155 14.95 -10.14 -9.15
N GLY A 156 13.90 -9.36 -9.47
CA GLY A 156 12.56 -9.86 -9.70
C GLY A 156 11.81 -10.36 -8.46
N SER A 157 12.32 -10.07 -7.24
CA SER A 157 11.64 -10.49 -5.98
C SER A 157 10.82 -9.37 -5.33
N LEU A 158 10.98 -8.13 -5.80
CA LEU A 158 10.22 -6.97 -5.35
C LEU A 158 9.49 -6.31 -6.50
N GLN A 159 8.30 -5.77 -6.19
CA GLN A 159 7.58 -4.84 -7.03
C GLN A 159 7.14 -3.63 -6.22
N PHE A 160 7.30 -2.45 -6.82
CA PHE A 160 6.78 -1.22 -6.27
C PHE A 160 5.71 -0.63 -7.20
N GLU A 161 4.58 -0.31 -6.61
CA GLU A 161 3.52 0.50 -7.20
C GLU A 161 3.78 1.96 -6.80
N VAL A 162 3.93 2.83 -7.78
CA VAL A 162 4.38 4.22 -7.61
C VAL A 162 3.37 5.14 -8.26
N GLY A 163 2.50 5.74 -7.46
CA GLY A 163 1.54 6.72 -7.96
C GLY A 163 2.24 8.04 -8.32
N VAL A 164 2.51 8.27 -9.58
CA VAL A 164 3.01 9.57 -10.11
C VAL A 164 1.84 10.50 -10.38
N GLN A 165 0.81 10.01 -11.02
CA GLN A 165 -0.48 10.64 -11.36
C GLN A 165 -0.36 11.71 -12.44
N THR A 166 0.46 12.75 -12.25
CA THR A 166 0.82 13.77 -13.22
C THR A 166 2.20 14.34 -12.92
N LEU A 167 2.88 14.84 -13.95
CA LEU A 167 4.14 15.58 -13.82
C LEU A 167 3.96 17.08 -14.17
N ASP A 168 2.72 17.54 -14.28
CA ASP A 168 2.37 18.94 -14.46
C ASP A 168 2.10 19.60 -13.10
N ASP A 169 2.84 20.68 -12.78
CA ASP A 169 2.76 21.32 -11.47
C ASP A 169 1.39 21.98 -11.23
N ALA A 170 0.79 22.59 -12.26
CA ALA A 170 -0.50 23.26 -12.13
C ALA A 170 -1.65 22.24 -11.93
N VAL A 171 -1.56 21.08 -12.57
CA VAL A 171 -2.48 19.97 -12.36
C VAL A 171 -2.29 19.37 -10.97
N SER A 172 -1.03 19.13 -10.55
CA SER A 172 -0.69 18.64 -9.21
C SER A 172 -1.26 19.52 -8.10
N GLU A 173 -1.09 20.84 -8.21
CA GLU A 173 -1.64 21.81 -7.26
C GLU A 173 -3.17 21.72 -7.21
N ARG A 174 -3.82 21.64 -8.38
CA ARG A 174 -5.29 21.59 -8.50
C ARG A 174 -5.92 20.36 -7.88
N ILE A 175 -5.25 19.23 -7.89
CA ILE A 175 -5.70 17.97 -7.27
C ILE A 175 -5.13 17.77 -5.86
N SER A 176 -4.55 18.80 -5.26
CA SER A 176 -3.92 18.75 -3.93
C SER A 176 -2.83 17.67 -3.79
N ARG A 177 -2.15 17.33 -4.90
CA ARG A 177 -1.05 16.36 -4.93
C ARG A 177 0.27 17.06 -4.67
N ARG A 178 0.87 16.79 -3.51
CA ARG A 178 2.18 17.34 -3.14
C ARG A 178 3.24 16.27 -3.29
N GLN A 179 4.13 16.44 -4.26
CA GLN A 179 5.28 15.57 -4.50
C GLN A 179 6.49 16.38 -4.98
N ASP A 180 7.66 15.92 -4.63
CA ASP A 180 8.93 16.47 -5.12
C ASP A 180 9.31 15.72 -6.42
N VAL A 181 8.99 16.32 -7.56
CA VAL A 181 9.17 15.71 -8.89
C VAL A 181 10.65 15.41 -9.19
N GLU A 182 11.58 16.24 -8.72
CA GLU A 182 13.01 16.00 -8.93
C GLU A 182 13.49 14.78 -8.15
N LYS A 183 13.07 14.64 -6.88
CA LYS A 183 13.40 13.45 -6.09
C LYS A 183 12.69 12.19 -6.61
N LEU A 184 11.47 12.33 -7.09
CA LEU A 184 10.75 11.23 -7.74
C LEU A 184 11.55 10.72 -8.93
N GLU A 185 11.98 11.61 -9.84
CA GLU A 185 12.80 11.26 -11.00
C GLU A 185 14.10 10.57 -10.57
N GLN A 186 14.84 11.19 -9.64
CA GLN A 186 16.09 10.62 -9.13
C GLN A 186 15.89 9.22 -8.53
N ASN A 187 14.79 9.01 -7.80
CA ASN A 187 14.48 7.75 -7.17
C ASN A 187 14.10 6.67 -8.20
N LEU A 188 13.27 7.00 -9.21
CA LEU A 188 12.92 6.06 -10.28
C LEU A 188 14.14 5.65 -11.10
N ARG A 189 14.99 6.62 -11.49
CA ARG A 189 16.24 6.34 -12.19
C ARG A 189 17.18 5.46 -11.36
N TRP A 190 17.29 5.74 -10.06
CA TRP A 190 18.09 4.92 -9.15
C TRP A 190 17.53 3.49 -9.02
N LEU A 191 16.22 3.32 -8.82
CA LEU A 191 15.60 2.01 -8.75
C LEU A 191 15.89 1.20 -10.02
N ARG A 192 15.80 1.83 -11.18
CA ARG A 192 16.06 1.19 -12.46
C ARG A 192 17.53 0.80 -12.68
N ALA A 193 18.45 1.67 -12.27
CA ALA A 193 19.87 1.48 -12.53
C ALA A 193 20.54 0.54 -11.52
N GLU A 194 20.12 0.59 -10.25
CA GLU A 194 20.84 -0.02 -9.14
C GLU A 194 20.10 -1.22 -8.52
N THR A 195 18.91 -1.57 -9.03
CA THR A 195 18.12 -2.67 -8.46
C THR A 195 17.45 -3.52 -9.55
N GLY A 196 17.04 -4.74 -9.19
CA GLY A 196 16.20 -5.60 -10.02
C GLY A 196 14.71 -5.52 -9.67
N VAL A 197 14.25 -4.40 -9.14
CA VAL A 197 12.85 -4.21 -8.72
C VAL A 197 11.96 -3.99 -9.93
N HIS A 198 10.77 -4.63 -9.94
CA HIS A 198 9.71 -4.27 -10.87
C HIS A 198 9.04 -2.96 -10.42
N ILE A 199 8.91 -2.01 -11.34
CA ILE A 199 8.28 -0.72 -11.07
C ILE A 199 7.01 -0.62 -11.91
N HIS A 200 5.88 -0.34 -11.23
CA HIS A 200 4.65 0.11 -11.86
C HIS A 200 4.46 1.58 -11.50
N ALA A 201 4.59 2.45 -12.49
CA ALA A 201 4.44 3.89 -12.33
C ALA A 201 3.12 4.35 -12.97
N ASP A 202 2.19 4.84 -12.15
CA ASP A 202 0.84 5.15 -12.57
C ASP A 202 0.65 6.63 -12.90
N LEU A 203 0.01 6.90 -14.04
CA LEU A 203 -0.52 8.20 -14.43
C LEU A 203 -2.05 8.14 -14.50
N ILE A 204 -2.70 9.26 -14.17
CA ILE A 204 -4.15 9.41 -14.31
C ILE A 204 -4.45 10.26 -15.53
N VAL A 205 -5.22 9.71 -16.47
CA VAL A 205 -5.73 10.45 -17.65
C VAL A 205 -6.99 11.20 -17.28
N GLY A 206 -7.07 12.47 -17.68
CA GLY A 206 -8.29 13.27 -17.51
C GLY A 206 -8.41 13.99 -16.17
N LEU A 207 -7.29 14.27 -15.53
CA LEU A 207 -7.28 15.11 -14.34
C LEU A 207 -7.79 16.54 -14.65
N PRO A 208 -8.42 17.23 -13.67
CA PRO A 208 -8.96 18.56 -13.87
C PRO A 208 -7.90 19.55 -14.38
N GLY A 209 -8.14 20.11 -15.57
CA GLY A 209 -7.26 21.09 -16.21
C GLY A 209 -6.08 20.51 -16.98
N GLU A 210 -5.98 19.20 -17.09
CA GLU A 210 -5.00 18.52 -17.94
C GLU A 210 -5.62 18.24 -19.31
N ASP A 211 -4.94 18.66 -20.37
CA ASP A 211 -5.27 18.30 -21.75
C ASP A 211 -4.39 17.16 -22.25
N ILE A 212 -4.74 16.60 -23.41
CA ILE A 212 -4.02 15.46 -23.98
C ILE A 212 -2.56 15.78 -24.31
N ALA A 213 -2.24 17.03 -24.64
CA ALA A 213 -0.88 17.43 -24.95
C ALA A 213 -0.03 17.53 -23.68
N THR A 214 -0.60 18.04 -22.58
CA THR A 214 0.05 18.09 -21.26
C THR A 214 0.27 16.69 -20.72
N PHE A 215 -0.76 15.83 -20.79
CA PHE A 215 -0.63 14.41 -20.43
C PHE A 215 0.47 13.73 -21.24
N GLY A 216 0.49 13.91 -22.56
CA GLY A 216 1.51 13.32 -23.44
C GLY A 216 2.93 13.72 -23.05
N ARG A 217 3.16 15.02 -22.75
CA ARG A 217 4.47 15.47 -22.24
C ARG A 217 4.85 14.80 -20.91
N GLY A 218 3.89 14.66 -19.99
CA GLY A 218 4.06 13.95 -18.72
C GLY A 218 4.41 12.48 -18.93
N PHE A 219 3.70 11.81 -19.85
CA PHE A 219 3.96 10.42 -20.20
C PHE A 219 5.37 10.23 -20.80
N ASP A 220 5.76 11.06 -21.78
CA ASP A 220 7.08 10.98 -22.40
C ASP A 220 8.20 11.24 -21.38
N ARG A 221 7.97 12.18 -20.46
CA ARG A 221 8.90 12.48 -19.39
C ARG A 221 9.05 11.29 -18.44
N LEU A 222 7.93 10.69 -17.96
CA LEU A 222 7.95 9.50 -17.12
C LEU A 222 8.64 8.34 -17.83
N TRP A 223 8.32 8.10 -19.10
CA TRP A 223 8.96 7.06 -19.91
C TRP A 223 10.47 7.20 -19.98
N SER A 224 10.98 8.45 -20.03
CA SER A 224 12.42 8.73 -20.04
C SER A 224 13.14 8.36 -18.73
N TYR A 225 12.40 8.13 -17.64
CA TYR A 225 12.99 7.67 -16.36
C TYR A 225 13.28 6.18 -16.36
N GLY A 226 12.71 5.42 -17.30
CA GLY A 226 12.87 3.97 -17.47
C GLY A 226 12.15 3.13 -16.42
N PRO A 227 10.90 3.49 -16.03
CA PRO A 227 10.15 2.71 -15.05
C PRO A 227 9.76 1.33 -15.59
#